data_fce2ea6cd4bfd2456e90f34fb4a3d7ac
#
_entry.id   fce2ea6cd4bfd2456e90f34fb4a3d7ac
#
_cell.length_a   1.000
_cell.length_b   1.000
_cell.length_c   1.000
_cell.angle_alpha   90.00
_cell.angle_beta   90.00
_cell.angle_gamma   90.00
#
_symmetry.space_group_name_H-M   'P 1'
#
loop_
_entity.id
_entity.type
_entity.pdbx_description
1 polymer ?
#
loop_
_entity_poly.entity_id
_entity_poly.type
_entity_poly.pdbx_seq_one_letter_code
_entity_poly.pdbx_strand_id
1 'polypeptide(L)'
;HFLAAARQLMFRWYGNSLRQNSRATRLGLGRLGVFTYYVLLDQRISMWTSVLGLTAAVIASLKYSAVYLAIYLLWIGLTRTLVTLMLLASGHRIGPAFPLMLYFNQIVGSMVKIYVVFRLDRQSWTRQSTKLSHDHGVFQAWFNRWSTYAMTFSAVSVFVAVVLHMV
;
A
#
# COMPACT_ATOMS: atom_id res chain seq x y z
N HIS A 1 -20.72 -14.20 7.88
CA HIS A 1 -20.36 -13.22 8.92
C HIS A 1 -18.86 -12.95 9.05
N PHE A 2 -17.98 -13.96 8.89
CA PHE A 2 -16.52 -13.80 9.03
C PHE A 2 -15.92 -12.78 8.05
N LEU A 3 -16.26 -12.85 6.77
CA LEU A 3 -15.75 -11.92 5.74
C LEU A 3 -16.18 -10.47 6.00
N ALA A 4 -17.39 -10.25 6.52
CA ALA A 4 -17.84 -8.90 6.87
C ALA A 4 -17.05 -8.34 8.06
N ALA A 5 -16.79 -9.15 9.07
CA ALA A 5 -15.99 -8.76 10.23
C ALA A 5 -14.52 -8.51 9.84
N ALA A 6 -13.94 -9.37 9.02
CA ALA A 6 -12.57 -9.22 8.50
C ALA A 6 -12.45 -7.92 7.66
N ARG A 7 -13.41 -7.67 6.76
CA ARG A 7 -13.45 -6.43 5.99
C ARG A 7 -13.52 -5.20 6.88
N GLN A 8 -14.39 -5.22 7.90
CA GLN A 8 -14.53 -4.10 8.82
C GLN A 8 -13.26 -3.86 9.64
N LEU A 9 -12.59 -4.94 10.09
CA LEU A 9 -11.32 -4.87 10.78
C LEU A 9 -10.23 -4.25 9.90
N MET A 10 -10.12 -4.68 8.66
CA MET A 10 -9.16 -4.14 7.69
C MET A 10 -9.42 -2.64 7.42
N PHE A 11 -10.67 -2.23 7.25
CA PHE A 11 -11.03 -0.83 7.11
C PHE A 11 -10.58 0.01 8.31
N ARG A 12 -10.74 -0.51 9.53
CA ARG A 12 -10.33 0.19 10.75
C ARG A 12 -8.82 0.35 10.82
N TRP A 13 -8.08 -0.73 10.62
CA TRP A 13 -6.62 -0.74 10.74
C TRP A 13 -5.96 0.14 9.67
N TYR A 14 -6.26 -0.11 8.41
CA TYR A 14 -5.65 0.64 7.31
C TYR A 14 -6.16 2.08 7.22
N GLY A 15 -7.45 2.31 7.48
CA GLY A 15 -7.99 3.66 7.51
C GLY A 15 -7.39 4.52 8.61
N ASN A 16 -7.18 3.97 9.81
CA ASN A 16 -6.48 4.66 10.89
C ASN A 16 -5.02 4.96 10.53
N SER A 17 -4.30 3.99 9.99
CA SER A 17 -2.93 4.18 9.51
C SER A 17 -2.84 5.31 8.47
N LEU A 18 -3.73 5.32 7.47
CA LEU A 18 -3.77 6.37 6.44
C LEU A 18 -4.08 7.75 7.02
N ARG A 19 -5.00 7.84 7.99
CA ARG A 19 -5.30 9.11 8.67
C ARG A 19 -4.16 9.60 9.54
N GLN A 20 -3.52 8.70 10.29
CA GLN A 20 -2.34 9.05 11.09
C GLN A 20 -1.20 9.53 10.19
N ASN A 21 -0.92 8.84 9.09
CA ASN A 21 0.05 9.28 8.10
C ASN A 21 -0.30 10.66 7.53
N SER A 22 -1.58 10.90 7.21
CA SER A 22 -2.01 12.19 6.71
C SER A 22 -1.84 13.31 7.76
N ARG A 23 -2.10 13.02 9.02
CA ARG A 23 -1.88 13.98 10.12
C ARG A 23 -0.40 14.24 10.34
N ALA A 24 0.41 13.18 10.36
CA ALA A 24 1.85 13.28 10.55
C ALA A 24 2.51 14.10 9.43
N THR A 25 2.19 13.85 8.17
CA THR A 25 2.77 14.60 7.04
C THR A 25 2.49 16.11 7.09
N ARG A 26 1.42 16.54 7.78
CA ARG A 26 1.12 17.97 7.98
C ARG A 26 2.09 18.68 8.92
N LEU A 27 2.78 17.93 9.79
CA LEU A 27 3.79 18.53 10.68
C LEU A 27 5.00 19.07 9.92
N GLY A 28 5.15 18.68 8.64
CA GLY A 28 6.22 19.14 7.76
C GLY A 28 7.58 18.52 8.09
N LEU A 29 8.50 18.70 7.15
CA LEU A 29 9.87 18.17 7.23
C LEU A 29 10.64 18.65 8.47
N GLY A 30 10.44 19.91 8.90
CA GLY A 30 11.16 20.51 10.00
C GLY A 30 10.87 19.88 11.37
N ARG A 31 9.64 19.35 11.58
CA ARG A 31 9.26 18.69 12.84
C ARG A 31 9.44 17.17 12.83
N LEU A 32 9.25 16.54 11.68
CA LEU A 32 9.33 15.08 11.56
C LEU A 32 10.73 14.56 11.28
N GLY A 33 11.61 15.40 10.73
CA GLY A 33 12.87 14.96 10.15
C GLY A 33 12.70 14.26 8.80
N VAL A 34 13.75 14.31 8.00
CA VAL A 34 13.76 13.81 6.60
C VAL A 34 13.43 12.31 6.54
N PHE A 35 14.03 11.51 7.42
CA PHE A 35 13.84 10.06 7.41
C PHE A 35 12.39 9.67 7.70
N THR A 36 11.78 10.25 8.73
CA THR A 36 10.38 9.96 9.07
C THR A 36 9.43 10.39 7.95
N TYR A 37 9.69 11.55 7.36
CA TYR A 37 8.89 12.02 6.23
C TYR A 37 9.00 11.08 5.02
N TYR A 38 10.21 10.61 4.71
CA TYR A 38 10.44 9.61 3.67
C TYR A 38 9.65 8.32 3.93
N VAL A 39 9.70 7.77 5.16
CA VAL A 39 8.95 6.56 5.52
C VAL A 39 7.44 6.74 5.36
N LEU A 40 6.90 7.90 5.75
CA LEU A 40 5.48 8.20 5.58
C LEU A 40 5.08 8.31 4.11
N LEU A 41 5.95 8.87 3.28
CA LEU A 41 5.75 8.97 1.83
C LEU A 41 5.82 7.58 1.18
N ASP A 42 6.84 6.79 1.54
CA ASP A 42 7.00 5.42 1.05
C ASP A 42 5.77 4.56 1.36
N GLN A 43 5.21 4.65 2.56
CA GLN A 43 4.00 3.92 2.92
C GLN A 43 2.78 4.26 2.04
N ARG A 44 2.73 5.47 1.48
CA ARG A 44 1.67 5.86 0.54
C ARG A 44 1.92 5.36 -0.88
N ILE A 45 3.18 5.34 -1.31
CA ILE A 45 3.57 4.95 -2.66
C ILE A 45 3.63 3.42 -2.79
N SER A 46 4.15 2.75 -1.77
CA SER A 46 4.43 1.31 -1.80
C SER A 46 3.21 0.43 -2.07
N MET A 47 2.00 0.86 -1.68
CA MET A 47 0.77 0.13 -2.01
C MET A 47 0.51 0.10 -3.52
N TRP A 48 0.81 1.19 -4.23
CA TRP A 48 0.64 1.28 -5.69
C TRP A 48 1.75 0.51 -6.41
N THR A 49 3.00 0.72 -6.04
CA THR A 49 4.14 0.05 -6.67
C THR A 49 4.08 -1.47 -6.51
N SER A 50 3.55 -1.97 -5.40
CA SER A 50 3.38 -3.42 -5.19
C SER A 50 2.39 -4.04 -6.17
N VAL A 51 1.27 -3.39 -6.43
CA VAL A 51 0.23 -3.91 -7.34
C VAL A 51 0.62 -3.65 -8.79
N LEU A 52 1.04 -2.43 -9.11
CA LEU A 52 1.40 -2.04 -10.47
C LEU A 52 2.67 -2.77 -10.95
N GLY A 53 3.64 -3.00 -10.07
CA GLY A 53 4.86 -3.74 -10.40
C GLY A 53 4.59 -5.18 -10.83
N LEU A 54 3.71 -5.89 -10.11
CA LEU A 54 3.28 -7.22 -10.50
C LEU A 54 2.56 -7.19 -11.86
N THR A 55 1.62 -6.25 -12.03
CA THR A 55 0.85 -6.12 -13.28
C THR A 55 1.77 -5.81 -14.45
N ALA A 56 2.72 -4.89 -14.28
CA ALA A 56 3.70 -4.54 -15.30
C ALA A 56 4.58 -5.73 -15.68
N ALA A 57 5.06 -6.51 -14.69
CA ALA A 57 5.87 -7.69 -14.94
C ALA A 57 5.10 -8.77 -15.73
N VAL A 58 3.81 -8.96 -15.43
CA VAL A 58 2.94 -9.89 -16.18
C VAL A 58 2.74 -9.41 -17.62
N ILE A 59 2.41 -8.12 -17.83
CA ILE A 59 2.20 -7.56 -19.17
C ILE A 59 3.50 -7.65 -20.00
N ALA A 60 4.64 -7.26 -19.42
CA ALA A 60 5.93 -7.34 -20.08
C ALA A 60 6.30 -8.79 -20.44
N SER A 61 5.96 -9.73 -19.57
CA SER A 61 6.18 -11.16 -19.84
C SER A 61 5.35 -11.67 -21.00
N LEU A 62 4.08 -11.28 -21.07
CA LEU A 62 3.18 -11.70 -22.16
C LEU A 62 3.58 -11.06 -23.51
N LYS A 63 4.14 -9.85 -23.50
CA LYS A 63 4.41 -9.09 -24.70
C LYS A 63 5.82 -9.34 -25.26
N TYR A 64 6.82 -9.47 -24.40
CA TYR A 64 8.23 -9.55 -24.82
C TYR A 64 8.85 -10.91 -24.52
N SER A 65 8.94 -11.29 -23.24
CA SER A 65 9.60 -12.54 -22.84
C SER A 65 9.27 -12.89 -21.40
N ALA A 66 9.10 -14.18 -21.10
CA ALA A 66 8.93 -14.73 -19.77
C ALA A 66 10.04 -14.33 -18.77
N VAL A 67 11.21 -13.89 -19.30
CA VAL A 67 12.36 -13.43 -18.51
C VAL A 67 11.99 -12.26 -17.60
N TYR A 68 11.13 -11.34 -18.04
CA TYR A 68 10.70 -10.20 -17.20
C TYR A 68 9.98 -10.63 -15.93
N LEU A 69 9.05 -11.57 -16.05
CA LEU A 69 8.37 -12.14 -14.89
C LEU A 69 9.34 -12.94 -14.01
N ALA A 70 10.24 -13.68 -14.61
CA ALA A 70 11.26 -14.46 -13.88
C ALA A 70 12.17 -13.53 -13.05
N ILE A 71 12.67 -12.44 -13.62
CA ILE A 71 13.48 -11.44 -12.93
C ILE A 71 12.67 -10.82 -11.77
N TYR A 72 11.43 -10.46 -12.02
CA TYR A 72 10.55 -9.89 -10.99
C TYR A 72 10.34 -10.87 -9.82
N LEU A 73 10.02 -12.13 -10.12
CA LEU A 73 9.82 -13.16 -9.10
C LEU A 73 11.11 -13.48 -8.34
N LEU A 74 12.26 -13.51 -9.04
CA LEU A 74 13.58 -13.69 -8.42
C LEU A 74 13.87 -12.56 -7.42
N TRP A 75 13.65 -11.31 -7.82
CA TRP A 75 13.85 -10.14 -6.96
C TRP A 75 12.95 -10.18 -5.71
N ILE A 76 11.66 -10.49 -5.89
CA ILE A 76 10.72 -10.63 -4.78
C ILE A 76 11.13 -11.80 -3.88
N GLY A 77 11.45 -12.95 -4.47
CA GLY A 77 11.91 -14.13 -3.73
C GLY A 77 13.15 -13.84 -2.89
N LEU A 78 14.15 -13.20 -3.49
CA LEU A 78 15.39 -12.83 -2.80
C LEU A 78 15.11 -11.89 -1.62
N THR A 79 14.38 -10.81 -1.85
CA THR A 79 14.09 -9.82 -0.80
C THR A 79 13.28 -10.41 0.34
N ARG A 80 12.28 -11.27 0.07
CA ARG A 80 11.47 -11.92 1.09
C ARG A 80 12.24 -12.99 1.85
N THR A 81 13.12 -13.71 1.18
CA THR A 81 14.01 -14.68 1.82
C THR A 81 15.00 -13.97 2.76
N LEU A 82 15.58 -12.85 2.35
CA LEU A 82 16.46 -12.06 3.22
C LEU A 82 15.75 -11.59 4.48
N VAL A 83 14.53 -11.06 4.37
CA VAL A 83 13.72 -10.68 5.54
C VAL A 83 13.44 -11.88 6.44
N THR A 84 13.14 -13.04 5.85
CA THR A 84 12.90 -14.28 6.61
C THR A 84 14.15 -14.72 7.35
N LEU A 85 15.32 -14.66 6.72
CA LEU A 85 16.60 -15.00 7.34
C LEU A 85 16.93 -14.06 8.49
N MET A 86 16.69 -12.76 8.34
CA MET A 86 16.87 -11.79 9.42
C MET A 86 15.97 -12.10 10.64
N LEU A 87 14.72 -12.49 10.40
CA LEU A 87 13.79 -12.87 11.46
C LEU A 87 14.22 -14.19 12.14
N LEU A 88 14.70 -15.18 11.36
CA LEU A 88 15.26 -16.41 11.91
C LEU A 88 16.48 -16.14 12.78
N ALA A 89 17.39 -15.28 12.31
CA ALA A 89 18.58 -14.87 13.06
C ALA A 89 18.22 -14.14 14.36
N SER A 90 17.05 -13.46 14.39
CA SER A 90 16.50 -12.82 15.60
C SER A 90 15.75 -13.80 16.53
N GLY A 91 15.84 -15.10 16.29
CA GLY A 91 15.26 -16.13 17.15
C GLY A 91 13.78 -16.45 16.92
N HIS A 92 13.18 -15.94 15.85
CA HIS A 92 11.78 -16.23 15.52
C HIS A 92 11.65 -17.61 14.87
N ARG A 93 10.70 -18.42 15.33
CA ARG A 93 10.39 -19.72 14.71
C ARG A 93 9.51 -19.52 13.50
N ILE A 94 10.07 -19.65 12.31
CA ILE A 94 9.38 -19.36 11.04
C ILE A 94 9.48 -20.57 10.12
N GLY A 95 8.37 -20.93 9.49
CA GLY A 95 8.34 -22.04 8.54
C GLY A 95 8.87 -21.65 7.14
N PRO A 96 9.21 -22.64 6.30
CA PRO A 96 9.80 -22.41 4.97
C PRO A 96 8.86 -21.69 3.99
N ALA A 97 7.56 -21.77 4.20
CA ALA A 97 6.56 -21.04 3.37
C ALA A 97 6.42 -19.54 3.69
N PHE A 98 7.13 -19.05 4.72
CA PHE A 98 6.97 -17.68 5.21
C PHE A 98 7.30 -16.61 4.15
N PRO A 99 8.35 -16.73 3.32
CA PRO A 99 8.62 -15.75 2.26
C PRO A 99 7.44 -15.57 1.30
N LEU A 100 6.79 -16.68 0.93
CA LEU A 100 5.60 -16.67 0.06
C LEU A 100 4.41 -15.99 0.76
N MET A 101 4.19 -16.31 2.04
CA MET A 101 3.14 -15.67 2.85
C MET A 101 3.37 -14.16 3.01
N LEU A 102 4.62 -13.73 3.19
CA LEU A 102 4.98 -12.30 3.24
C LEU A 102 4.60 -11.58 1.95
N TYR A 103 4.92 -12.17 0.81
CA TYR A 103 4.58 -11.57 -0.48
C TYR A 103 3.06 -11.54 -0.71
N PHE A 104 2.38 -12.63 -0.44
CA PHE A 104 0.92 -12.70 -0.54
C PHE A 104 0.25 -11.63 0.33
N ASN A 105 0.65 -11.53 1.59
CA ASN A 105 0.13 -10.51 2.51
C ASN A 105 0.43 -9.09 2.03
N GLN A 106 1.57 -8.86 1.40
CA GLN A 106 1.91 -7.55 0.83
C GLN A 106 0.96 -7.18 -0.30
N ILE A 107 0.71 -8.07 -1.24
CA ILE A 107 -0.20 -7.81 -2.37
C ILE A 107 -1.64 -7.60 -1.87
N VAL A 108 -2.15 -8.52 -1.05
CA VAL A 108 -3.50 -8.41 -0.48
C VAL A 108 -3.63 -7.14 0.37
N GLY A 109 -2.65 -6.86 1.21
CA GLY A 109 -2.61 -5.64 2.03
C GLY A 109 -2.59 -4.37 1.19
N SER A 110 -1.85 -4.37 0.08
CA SER A 110 -1.81 -3.24 -0.86
C SER A 110 -3.15 -3.03 -1.55
N MET A 111 -3.80 -4.09 -2.03
CA MET A 111 -5.14 -4.02 -2.62
C MET A 111 -6.18 -3.48 -1.63
N VAL A 112 -6.13 -3.97 -0.38
CA VAL A 112 -7.03 -3.48 0.67
C VAL A 112 -6.76 -2.01 1.00
N LYS A 113 -5.49 -1.59 1.10
CA LYS A 113 -5.13 -0.18 1.32
C LYS A 113 -5.64 0.71 0.21
N ILE A 114 -5.45 0.33 -1.04
CA ILE A 114 -5.97 1.05 -2.21
C ILE A 114 -7.49 1.17 -2.12
N TYR A 115 -8.19 0.07 -1.85
CA TYR A 115 -9.63 0.10 -1.69
C TYR A 115 -10.10 1.03 -0.55
N VAL A 116 -9.42 0.99 0.59
CA VAL A 116 -9.74 1.83 1.76
C VAL A 116 -9.50 3.31 1.49
N VAL A 117 -8.46 3.66 0.73
CA VAL A 117 -8.15 5.06 0.36
C VAL A 117 -9.36 5.74 -0.29
N PHE A 118 -10.09 5.03 -1.15
CA PHE A 118 -11.27 5.58 -1.84
C PHE A 118 -12.56 5.53 -1.00
N ARG A 119 -12.53 4.87 0.17
CA ARG A 119 -13.72 4.63 0.99
C ARG A 119 -13.52 4.98 2.47
N LEU A 120 -12.67 5.94 2.75
CA LEU A 120 -12.40 6.41 4.12
C LEU A 120 -13.64 6.99 4.82
N ASP A 121 -14.61 7.48 4.04
CA ASP A 121 -15.90 7.99 4.50
C ASP A 121 -16.79 6.91 5.13
N ARG A 122 -16.61 5.64 4.75
CA ARG A 122 -17.40 4.50 5.25
C ARG A 122 -16.85 3.88 6.54
N GLN A 123 -15.78 4.42 7.10
CA GLN A 123 -15.20 3.93 8.33
C GLN A 123 -16.06 4.35 9.53
N SER A 124 -16.59 3.39 10.27
CA SER A 124 -17.35 3.61 11.51
C SER A 124 -16.72 2.89 12.70
N TRP A 125 -16.85 3.48 13.90
CA TRP A 125 -16.47 2.83 15.15
C TRP A 125 -17.63 1.98 15.65
N THR A 126 -17.43 0.68 15.77
CA THR A 126 -18.47 -0.28 16.15
C THR A 126 -18.96 -0.13 17.59
N ARG A 127 -18.16 0.45 18.50
CA ARG A 127 -18.54 0.60 19.92
C ARG A 127 -19.22 1.92 20.25
N GLN A 128 -19.04 2.95 19.45
CA GLN A 128 -19.52 4.30 19.79
C GLN A 128 -20.50 4.88 18.79
N SER A 129 -20.88 4.17 17.72
CA SER A 129 -21.70 4.70 16.61
C SER A 129 -21.30 6.12 16.14
N THR A 130 -20.24 6.66 16.66
CA THR A 130 -19.71 7.98 16.35
C THR A 130 -19.05 7.93 14.98
N LYS A 131 -19.60 8.65 14.03
CA LYS A 131 -18.91 8.92 12.76
C LYS A 131 -17.61 9.63 13.09
N LEU A 132 -16.48 9.04 12.69
CA LEU A 132 -15.15 9.67 12.81
C LEU A 132 -14.96 10.84 11.85
N SER A 133 -16.02 11.33 11.26
CA SER A 133 -16.04 12.58 10.52
C SER A 133 -15.91 13.73 11.52
N HIS A 134 -14.71 13.97 11.98
CA HIS A 134 -14.39 15.28 12.50
C HIS A 134 -14.57 16.27 11.35
N ASP A 135 -15.17 17.39 11.64
CA ASP A 135 -15.37 18.54 10.79
C ASP A 135 -13.99 19.03 10.26
N HIS A 136 -13.49 18.30 9.29
CA HIS A 136 -12.37 18.79 8.52
C HIS A 136 -12.96 19.89 7.65
N GLY A 137 -12.51 21.12 7.82
CA GLY A 137 -12.94 22.22 6.99
C GLY A 137 -13.03 21.75 5.53
N VAL A 138 -14.09 22.14 4.83
CA VAL A 138 -14.44 21.69 3.46
C VAL A 138 -13.22 21.66 2.53
N PHE A 139 -12.33 22.66 2.67
CA PHE A 139 -11.07 22.76 1.93
C PHE A 139 -10.13 21.58 2.20
N GLN A 140 -10.05 21.10 3.42
CA GLN A 140 -9.12 20.02 3.81
C GLN A 140 -9.60 18.65 3.38
N ALA A 141 -10.92 18.41 3.41
CA ALA A 141 -11.53 17.20 2.86
C ALA A 141 -11.35 17.17 1.32
N TRP A 142 -11.53 18.31 0.68
CA TRP A 142 -11.30 18.49 -0.75
C TRP A 142 -9.83 18.26 -1.14
N PHE A 143 -8.88 18.88 -0.43
CA PHE A 143 -7.44 18.71 -0.68
C PHE A 143 -6.97 17.25 -0.49
N ASN A 144 -7.44 16.57 0.55
CA ASN A 144 -7.12 15.15 0.76
C ASN A 144 -7.69 14.25 -0.34
N ARG A 145 -8.88 14.56 -0.81
CA ARG A 145 -9.51 13.83 -1.92
C ARG A 145 -8.76 14.09 -3.22
N TRP A 146 -8.45 15.34 -3.52
CA TRP A 146 -7.70 15.73 -4.71
C TRP A 146 -6.28 15.16 -4.73
N SER A 147 -5.55 15.22 -3.62
CA SER A 147 -4.20 14.63 -3.54
C SER A 147 -4.22 13.13 -3.77
N THR A 148 -5.25 12.44 -3.27
CA THR A 148 -5.42 11.00 -3.51
C THR A 148 -5.69 10.70 -4.98
N TYR A 149 -6.58 11.45 -5.62
CA TYR A 149 -6.85 11.30 -7.05
C TYR A 149 -5.63 11.67 -7.91
N ALA A 150 -4.92 12.74 -7.57
CA ALA A 150 -3.72 13.14 -8.28
C ALA A 150 -2.62 12.07 -8.20
N MET A 151 -2.38 11.48 -7.02
CA MET A 151 -1.43 10.39 -6.86
C MET A 151 -1.85 9.15 -7.64
N THR A 152 -3.14 8.80 -7.61
CA THR A 152 -3.67 7.67 -8.37
C THR A 152 -3.50 7.91 -9.87
N PHE A 153 -3.90 9.08 -10.34
CA PHE A 153 -3.77 9.47 -11.74
C PHE A 153 -2.31 9.47 -12.19
N SER A 154 -1.40 10.02 -11.39
CA SER A 154 0.04 10.00 -11.68
C SER A 154 0.58 8.56 -11.76
N ALA A 155 0.23 7.71 -10.81
CA ALA A 155 0.66 6.31 -10.82
C ALA A 155 0.14 5.54 -12.04
N VAL A 156 -1.15 5.74 -12.38
CA VAL A 156 -1.77 5.13 -13.56
C VAL A 156 -1.19 5.71 -14.85
N SER A 157 -0.96 7.02 -14.93
CA SER A 157 -0.36 7.66 -16.11
C SER A 157 1.07 7.18 -16.36
N VAL A 158 1.90 7.08 -15.31
CA VAL A 158 3.25 6.51 -15.43
C VAL A 158 3.18 5.05 -15.89
N PHE A 159 2.27 4.27 -15.32
CA PHE A 159 2.08 2.88 -15.74
C PHE A 159 1.66 2.78 -17.21
N VAL A 160 0.67 3.57 -17.63
CA VAL A 160 0.19 3.61 -19.01
C VAL A 160 1.31 4.08 -19.95
N ALA A 161 2.06 5.13 -19.59
CA ALA A 161 3.18 5.61 -20.38
C ALA A 161 4.28 4.55 -20.56
N VAL A 162 4.61 3.82 -19.48
CA VAL A 162 5.55 2.70 -19.55
C VAL A 162 5.02 1.60 -20.47
N VAL A 163 3.75 1.23 -20.33
CA VAL A 163 3.11 0.20 -21.18
C VAL A 163 3.08 0.64 -22.64
N LEU A 164 2.70 1.89 -22.93
CA LEU A 164 2.65 2.42 -24.30
C LEU A 164 4.04 2.57 -24.92
N HIS A 165 5.03 2.94 -24.13
CA HIS A 165 6.44 3.02 -24.64
C HIS A 165 7.04 1.63 -24.87
N MET A 166 6.47 0.62 -24.26
CA MET A 166 6.78 -0.79 -24.50
C MET A 166 5.99 -1.36 -25.70
N VAL A 167 5.01 -0.64 -26.23
CA VAL A 167 4.22 -1.00 -27.44
C VAL A 167 4.87 -0.48 -28.68
#